data_fe6df496271b7c2eb923ef696a1b6290
#
_entry.id   fe6df496271b7c2eb923ef696a1b6290
#
_cell.length_a   1.000
_cell.length_b   1.000
_cell.length_c   1.000
_cell.angle_alpha   90.00
_cell.angle_beta   90.00
_cell.angle_gamma   90.00
#
_symmetry.space_group_name_H-M   'P 1'
#
loop_
_entity.id
_entity.type
_entity.pdbx_description
1 polymer ?
#
loop_
_entity_poly.entity_id
_entity_poly.type
_entity_poly.pdbx_seq_one_letter_code
_entity_poly.pdbx_strand_id
1 'polypeptide(L)'
;MIYFVSKQQSLFESENYKPLSIEESIEMIKSWKIFMFDTEDTGLDCHIAKVLLMQFGKLDKSIQIVVDCTTVDPLLYKEVIEHSFLVGQNLKYDAKMLMAIGIFMKKCYDTMIA
;
A
#
# COMPACT_ATOMS: atom_id res chain seq x y z
N MET A 1 15.70 -0.85 -2.92
CA MET A 1 15.38 -2.01 -2.05
C MET A 1 13.89 -2.23 -2.04
N ILE A 2 13.46 -3.44 -2.36
CA ILE A 2 12.05 -3.81 -2.36
C ILE A 2 11.82 -4.84 -1.27
N TYR A 3 10.88 -4.55 -0.38
CA TYR A 3 10.43 -5.47 0.67
C TYR A 3 9.07 -6.03 0.31
N PHE A 4 8.83 -7.27 0.66
CA PHE A 4 7.58 -7.96 0.37
C PHE A 4 6.96 -8.48 1.67
N VAL A 5 5.71 -8.12 1.92
CA VAL A 5 4.95 -8.54 3.11
C VAL A 5 3.86 -9.50 2.68
N SER A 6 4.00 -10.78 3.06
CA SER A 6 3.04 -11.83 2.72
C SER A 6 3.18 -12.97 3.71
N LYS A 7 2.07 -13.65 3.97
CA LYS A 7 2.11 -14.89 4.76
C LYS A 7 2.68 -16.06 3.97
N GLN A 8 2.86 -15.90 2.65
CA GLN A 8 3.45 -16.89 1.77
C GLN A 8 4.82 -16.45 1.25
N GLN A 9 5.64 -15.88 2.12
CA GLN A 9 6.92 -15.28 1.75
C GLN A 9 7.87 -16.26 1.04
N SER A 10 7.83 -17.54 1.41
CA SER A 10 8.69 -18.54 0.82
C SER A 10 8.50 -18.71 -0.70
N LEU A 11 7.34 -18.32 -1.24
CA LEU A 11 7.06 -18.39 -2.67
C LEU A 11 7.67 -17.22 -3.44
N PHE A 12 8.09 -16.17 -2.76
CA PHE A 12 8.51 -14.91 -3.37
C PHE A 12 9.94 -14.53 -3.03
N GLU A 13 10.70 -15.43 -2.41
CA GLU A 13 12.10 -15.16 -2.11
C GLU A 13 12.91 -15.03 -3.40
N SER A 14 13.60 -13.91 -3.54
CA SER A 14 14.49 -13.66 -4.66
C SER A 14 15.58 -12.67 -4.23
N GLU A 15 16.59 -12.50 -5.08
CA GLU A 15 17.65 -11.52 -4.82
C GLU A 15 17.14 -10.09 -4.82
N ASN A 16 16.00 -9.83 -5.50
CA ASN A 16 15.45 -8.49 -5.66
C ASN A 16 14.43 -8.11 -4.58
N TYR A 17 13.92 -9.10 -3.83
CA TYR A 17 12.88 -8.89 -2.83
C TYR A 17 13.33 -9.46 -1.50
N LYS A 18 13.14 -8.70 -0.44
CA LYS A 18 13.42 -9.16 0.91
C LYS A 18 12.12 -9.28 1.69
N PRO A 19 11.92 -10.39 2.43
CA PRO A 19 10.74 -10.51 3.27
C PRO A 19 10.77 -9.50 4.42
N LEU A 20 9.59 -9.02 4.81
CA LEU A 20 9.42 -8.09 5.91
C LEU A 20 8.17 -8.48 6.66
N SER A 21 8.20 -8.40 7.99
CA SER A 21 7.02 -8.67 8.80
C SER A 21 6.00 -7.54 8.69
N ILE A 22 4.74 -7.84 9.05
CA ILE A 22 3.68 -6.84 9.06
C ILE A 22 4.06 -5.70 10.01
N GLU A 23 4.50 -6.03 11.22
CA GLU A 23 4.86 -5.04 12.24
C GLU A 23 6.01 -4.15 11.80
N GLU A 24 7.06 -4.75 11.24
CA GLU A 24 8.21 -3.99 10.76
C GLU A 24 7.81 -3.07 9.61
N SER A 25 6.95 -3.54 8.71
CA SER A 25 6.50 -2.74 7.57
C SER A 25 5.72 -1.52 8.04
N ILE A 26 4.80 -1.70 8.99
CA ILE A 26 3.98 -0.60 9.52
C ILE A 26 4.86 0.44 10.20
N GLU A 27 5.82 0.02 11.03
CA GLU A 27 6.74 0.93 11.69
C GLU A 27 7.59 1.71 10.70
N MET A 28 8.07 1.05 9.65
CA MET A 28 8.88 1.70 8.62
C MET A 28 8.06 2.75 7.86
N ILE A 29 6.86 2.38 7.41
CA ILE A 29 5.97 3.30 6.68
C ILE A 29 5.57 4.49 7.57
N LYS A 30 5.24 4.21 8.82
CA LYS A 30 4.86 5.24 9.77
C LYS A 30 5.96 6.29 9.97
N SER A 31 7.22 5.86 9.92
CA SER A 31 8.35 6.78 10.09
C SER A 31 8.50 7.74 8.92
N TRP A 32 7.98 7.42 7.75
CA TRP A 32 8.09 8.29 6.58
C TRP A 32 7.16 9.50 6.62
N LYS A 33 5.99 9.37 7.23
CA LYS A 33 4.95 10.40 7.36
C LYS A 33 4.32 10.84 6.04
N ILE A 34 5.08 10.86 4.96
CA ILE A 34 4.63 11.10 3.59
C ILE A 34 5.26 10.02 2.70
N PHE A 35 4.44 9.42 1.83
CA PHE A 35 4.92 8.34 0.97
C PHE A 35 4.09 8.22 -0.30
N MET A 36 4.67 7.56 -1.31
CA MET A 36 3.96 7.20 -2.53
C MET A 36 3.10 5.98 -2.26
N PHE A 37 1.87 5.98 -2.80
CA PHE A 37 0.92 4.90 -2.57
C PHE A 37 0.24 4.50 -3.88
N ASP A 38 0.05 3.19 -4.05
CA ASP A 38 -0.66 2.62 -5.20
C ASP A 38 -1.29 1.30 -4.79
N THR A 39 -2.34 0.89 -5.49
CA THR A 39 -3.00 -0.39 -5.28
C THR A 39 -3.13 -1.15 -6.60
N GLU A 40 -3.14 -2.48 -6.50
CA GLU A 40 -3.54 -3.38 -7.57
C GLU A 40 -4.82 -4.08 -7.14
N ASP A 41 -5.80 -4.24 -8.04
CA ASP A 41 -7.10 -4.81 -7.71
C ASP A 41 -7.57 -5.80 -8.75
N THR A 42 -8.76 -6.41 -8.50
CA THR A 42 -9.31 -7.46 -9.36
C THR A 42 -10.13 -6.94 -10.52
N GLY A 43 -10.42 -5.63 -10.58
CA GLY A 43 -11.26 -5.10 -11.66
C GLY A 43 -11.51 -3.62 -11.52
N LEU A 44 -12.35 -3.10 -12.44
CA LEU A 44 -12.62 -1.67 -12.55
C LEU A 44 -13.78 -1.20 -11.66
N ASP A 45 -14.65 -2.12 -11.22
CA ASP A 45 -15.79 -1.78 -10.37
C ASP A 45 -15.40 -1.92 -8.91
N CYS A 46 -15.30 -0.79 -8.20
CA CYS A 46 -14.89 -0.76 -6.81
C CYS A 46 -15.90 -1.41 -5.85
N HIS A 47 -17.13 -1.69 -6.28
CA HIS A 47 -18.12 -2.38 -5.45
C HIS A 47 -17.87 -3.89 -5.39
N ILE A 48 -17.26 -4.47 -6.42
CA ILE A 48 -16.97 -5.90 -6.50
C ILE A 48 -15.49 -6.22 -6.56
N ALA A 49 -14.65 -5.23 -6.85
CA ALA A 49 -13.21 -5.43 -6.93
C ALA A 49 -12.61 -5.57 -5.53
N LYS A 50 -11.53 -6.35 -5.45
CA LYS A 50 -10.77 -6.54 -4.22
C LYS A 50 -9.36 -6.02 -4.41
N VAL A 51 -8.83 -5.38 -3.37
CA VAL A 51 -7.42 -4.97 -3.36
C VAL A 51 -6.55 -6.22 -3.27
N LEU A 52 -5.68 -6.42 -4.26
CA LEU A 52 -4.73 -7.54 -4.31
C LEU A 52 -3.39 -7.17 -3.69
N LEU A 53 -2.90 -5.98 -4.02
CA LEU A 53 -1.62 -5.48 -3.54
C LEU A 53 -1.76 -4.04 -3.11
N MET A 54 -1.03 -3.66 -2.06
CA MET A 54 -0.79 -2.27 -1.71
C MET A 54 0.71 -2.00 -1.83
N GLN A 55 1.06 -0.88 -2.42
CA GLN A 55 2.45 -0.49 -2.62
C GLN A 55 2.73 0.83 -1.90
N PHE A 56 3.74 0.82 -1.05
CA PHE A 56 4.18 1.98 -0.28
C PHE A 56 5.62 2.29 -0.68
N GLY A 57 5.88 3.51 -1.14
CA GLY A 57 7.20 3.90 -1.59
C GLY A 57 7.71 5.13 -0.86
N LYS A 58 8.95 5.09 -0.40
CA LYS A 58 9.60 6.27 0.14
C LYS A 58 9.81 7.28 -0.98
N LEU A 59 9.65 8.58 -0.70
CA LEU A 59 9.68 9.62 -1.75
C LEU A 59 11.01 9.66 -2.51
N ASP A 60 12.11 9.33 -1.86
CA ASP A 60 13.43 9.29 -2.52
C ASP A 60 13.65 8.03 -3.36
N LYS A 61 12.65 7.14 -3.42
CA LYS A 61 12.65 5.89 -4.17
C LYS A 61 13.67 4.84 -3.69
N SER A 62 14.26 5.05 -2.51
CA SER A 62 15.25 4.13 -1.95
C SER A 62 14.62 2.84 -1.43
N ILE A 63 13.37 2.89 -0.96
CA ILE A 63 12.68 1.75 -0.36
C ILE A 63 11.25 1.69 -0.91
N GLN A 64 10.83 0.48 -1.28
CA GLN A 64 9.44 0.20 -1.65
C GLN A 64 8.98 -1.02 -0.87
N ILE A 65 7.76 -0.96 -0.35
CA ILE A 65 7.13 -2.07 0.37
C ILE A 65 5.88 -2.49 -0.39
N VAL A 66 5.80 -3.77 -0.73
CA VAL A 66 4.66 -4.36 -1.41
C VAL A 66 3.97 -5.29 -0.43
N VAL A 67 2.67 -5.05 -0.19
CA VAL A 67 1.87 -5.86 0.73
C VAL A 67 0.92 -6.74 -0.09
N ASP A 68 1.03 -8.05 0.13
CA ASP A 68 0.17 -9.05 -0.50
C ASP A 68 -1.16 -9.14 0.26
N CYS A 69 -2.18 -8.46 -0.26
CA CYS A 69 -3.49 -8.43 0.38
C CYS A 69 -4.31 -9.70 0.17
N THR A 70 -3.80 -10.67 -0.58
CA THR A 70 -4.42 -11.99 -0.66
C THR A 70 -4.17 -12.82 0.60
N THR A 71 -3.10 -12.51 1.34
CA THR A 71 -2.74 -13.21 2.58
C THR A 71 -2.71 -12.31 3.81
N VAL A 72 -2.58 -11.00 3.61
CA VAL A 72 -2.48 -10.00 4.68
C VAL A 72 -3.70 -9.09 4.61
N ASP A 73 -4.39 -8.93 5.75
CA ASP A 73 -5.56 -8.06 5.81
C ASP A 73 -5.14 -6.59 5.63
N PRO A 74 -5.64 -5.89 4.59
CA PRO A 74 -5.29 -4.49 4.37
C PRO A 74 -5.71 -3.57 5.52
N LEU A 75 -6.70 -3.95 6.33
CA LEU A 75 -7.13 -3.16 7.50
C LEU A 75 -6.04 -3.00 8.54
N LEU A 76 -5.02 -3.86 8.54
CA LEU A 76 -3.88 -3.70 9.43
C LEU A 76 -3.09 -2.42 9.14
N TYR A 77 -3.22 -1.88 7.94
CA TYR A 77 -2.54 -0.65 7.51
C TYR A 77 -3.44 0.58 7.58
N LYS A 78 -4.68 0.42 8.07
CA LYS A 78 -5.67 1.50 8.13
C LYS A 78 -5.12 2.74 8.85
N GLU A 79 -4.57 2.55 10.03
CA GLU A 79 -4.11 3.67 10.85
C GLU A 79 -2.98 4.45 10.17
N VAL A 80 -1.99 3.75 9.62
CA VAL A 80 -0.86 4.42 8.97
C VAL A 80 -1.30 5.13 7.70
N ILE A 81 -2.24 4.56 6.94
CA ILE A 81 -2.77 5.22 5.74
C ILE A 81 -3.56 6.48 6.11
N GLU A 82 -4.41 6.39 7.11
CA GLU A 82 -5.27 7.52 7.51
C GLU A 82 -4.51 8.66 8.15
N HIS A 83 -3.38 8.40 8.78
CA HIS A 83 -2.60 9.41 9.49
C HIS A 83 -1.38 9.93 8.73
N SER A 84 -1.20 9.50 7.50
CA SER A 84 -0.06 9.89 6.67
C SER A 84 -0.52 10.72 5.46
N PHE A 85 0.44 11.38 4.81
CA PHE A 85 0.19 12.09 3.56
C PHE A 85 0.58 11.18 2.39
N LEU A 86 -0.37 10.90 1.49
CA LEU A 86 -0.18 9.98 0.38
C LEU A 86 -0.02 10.73 -0.93
N VAL A 87 0.94 10.29 -1.74
CA VAL A 87 1.21 10.84 -3.07
C VAL A 87 1.06 9.71 -4.08
N GLY A 88 0.41 9.97 -5.21
CA GLY A 88 0.30 8.94 -6.24
C GLY A 88 -0.46 9.44 -7.47
N GLN A 89 -0.67 8.52 -8.41
CA GLN A 89 -1.44 8.77 -9.63
C GLN A 89 -2.80 8.13 -9.51
N ASN A 90 -3.85 8.89 -9.88
CA ASN A 90 -5.23 8.41 -9.85
C ASN A 90 -5.65 7.91 -8.46
N LEU A 91 -5.25 8.64 -7.44
CA LEU A 91 -5.56 8.27 -6.05
C LEU A 91 -7.06 8.27 -5.75
N LYS A 92 -7.85 8.96 -6.56
CA LYS A 92 -9.31 8.94 -6.42
C LYS A 92 -9.86 7.52 -6.55
N TYR A 93 -9.32 6.74 -7.48
CA TYR A 93 -9.70 5.34 -7.66
C TYR A 93 -9.27 4.50 -6.45
N ASP A 94 -8.01 4.66 -6.03
CA ASP A 94 -7.49 3.95 -4.85
C ASP A 94 -8.28 4.31 -3.58
N ALA A 95 -8.66 5.59 -3.44
CA ALA A 95 -9.44 6.05 -2.30
C ALA A 95 -10.81 5.36 -2.25
N LYS A 96 -11.47 5.19 -3.40
CA LYS A 96 -12.76 4.48 -3.48
C LYS A 96 -12.62 3.00 -3.10
N MET A 97 -11.56 2.36 -3.57
CA MET A 97 -11.27 0.96 -3.26
C MET A 97 -11.07 0.76 -1.76
N LEU A 98 -10.27 1.63 -1.15
CA LEU A 98 -9.98 1.56 0.29
C LEU A 98 -11.21 1.91 1.12
N MET A 99 -12.00 2.90 0.68
CA MET A 99 -13.22 3.29 1.39
C MET A 99 -14.21 2.13 1.47
N ALA A 100 -14.28 1.30 0.43
CA ALA A 100 -15.17 0.13 0.40
C ALA A 100 -14.83 -0.88 1.49
N ILE A 101 -13.58 -0.91 1.98
CA ILE A 101 -13.16 -1.79 3.07
C ILE A 101 -12.95 -1.05 4.39
N GLY A 102 -13.31 0.23 4.46
CA GLY A 102 -13.28 0.99 5.70
C GLY A 102 -12.01 1.78 5.97
N ILE A 103 -11.19 2.03 4.95
CA ILE A 103 -9.97 2.84 5.07
C ILE A 103 -10.19 4.16 4.34
N PHE A 104 -9.92 5.29 5.01
CA PHE A 104 -10.17 6.62 4.47
C PHE A 104 -8.87 7.39 4.28
N MET A 105 -8.52 7.69 3.03
CA MET A 105 -7.36 8.51 2.71
C MET A 105 -7.69 9.98 2.98
N LYS A 106 -7.15 10.53 4.05
CA LYS A 106 -7.52 11.89 4.53
C LYS A 106 -6.64 12.98 3.96
N LYS A 107 -5.37 12.70 3.69
CA LYS A 107 -4.41 13.66 3.16
C LYS A 107 -3.71 13.04 1.97
N CYS A 108 -3.97 13.57 0.77
CA CYS A 108 -3.37 13.01 -0.42
C CYS A 108 -3.14 14.08 -1.50
N TYR A 109 -2.16 13.82 -2.35
CA TYR A 109 -1.86 14.62 -3.52
C TYR A 109 -1.84 13.69 -4.74
N ASP A 110 -2.73 13.96 -5.70
CA ASP A 110 -2.85 13.18 -6.93
C ASP A 110 -2.09 13.89 -8.04
N THR A 111 -1.03 13.24 -8.54
CA THR A 111 -0.19 13.82 -9.58
C THR A 111 -0.89 13.95 -10.93
N MET A 112 -1.99 13.23 -11.15
CA MET A 112 -2.78 13.35 -12.38
C MET A 112 -3.64 14.61 -12.43
N ILE A 113 -3.90 15.21 -11.27
CA ILE A 113 -4.77 16.40 -11.17
C ILE A 113 -3.96 17.68 -11.11
N ALA A 114 -2.72 17.58 -10.69
CA ALA A 114 -1.84 18.73 -10.47
C ALA A 114 -1.46 19.53 -11.75
#